data_a21cb57eebf2e4f01c235436da4bf3da
#
_entry.id   a21cb57eebf2e4f01c235436da4bf3da
#
_cell.length_a   1.000
_cell.length_b   1.000
_cell.length_c   1.000
_cell.angle_alpha   90.00
_cell.angle_beta   90.00
_cell.angle_gamma   90.00
#
_symmetry.space_group_name_H-M   'P 1'
#
loop_
_entity.id
_entity.type
_entity.pdbx_description
1 polymer ?
#
loop_
_entity_poly.entity_id
_entity_poly.type
_entity_poly.pdbx_seq_one_letter_code
_entity_poly.pdbx_strand_id
1 'polypeptide(L)'
;TSTILQTVVIAMFLILGVLLYMFADVEGISGATGDKTFPAVATSGLLPASVGILFVIGLISCSYSAGGSALTALTTSFTIDILGTGGKSEAQVKTMRERVHLLMAVCMGVTIIIFNMINSTSAIDAVYKLASYTYGPILGMFTFGILTKRKVNDKFVPLAAIVAPVLCLILQLNSERWFGGYQFSYELLIINALFTVIGLWISSKK
;
A
#
# COMPACT_ATOMS: atom_id res chain seq x y z
N THR A 1 16.96 -1.28 -16.88
CA THR A 1 16.30 -0.22 -17.69
C THR A 1 15.06 0.34 -16.99
N SER A 2 14.15 -0.49 -16.48
CA SER A 2 12.91 -0.04 -15.79
C SER A 2 13.20 0.87 -14.58
N THR A 3 14.17 0.51 -13.75
CA THR A 3 14.55 1.27 -12.56
C THR A 3 15.04 2.68 -12.90
N ILE A 4 15.84 2.81 -13.96
CA ILE A 4 16.35 4.12 -14.41
C ILE A 4 15.19 4.98 -14.89
N LEU A 5 14.30 4.41 -15.71
CA LEU A 5 13.11 5.14 -16.19
C LEU A 5 12.24 5.59 -15.02
N GLN A 6 12.00 4.72 -14.06
CA GLN A 6 11.22 5.05 -12.86
C GLN A 6 11.87 6.17 -12.03
N THR A 7 13.21 6.14 -11.87
CA THR A 7 13.94 7.19 -11.16
C THR A 7 13.79 8.54 -11.86
N VAL A 8 13.90 8.58 -13.20
CA VAL A 8 13.70 9.80 -13.97
C VAL A 8 12.28 10.35 -13.81
N VAL A 9 11.27 9.47 -13.89
CA VAL A 9 9.86 9.87 -13.70
C VAL A 9 9.64 10.45 -12.30
N ILE A 10 10.17 9.80 -11.26
CA ILE A 10 10.07 10.31 -9.88
C ILE A 10 10.74 11.68 -9.75
N ALA A 11 11.94 11.85 -10.33
CA ALA A 11 12.63 13.14 -10.29
C ALA A 11 11.82 14.24 -11.00
N MET A 12 11.19 13.92 -12.13
CA MET A 12 10.31 14.88 -12.83
C MET A 12 9.10 15.28 -11.97
N PHE A 13 8.47 14.32 -11.28
CA PHE A 13 7.35 14.62 -10.39
C PHE A 13 7.76 15.43 -9.16
N LEU A 14 8.97 15.21 -8.62
CA LEU A 14 9.50 16.02 -7.52
C LEU A 14 9.71 17.49 -7.97
N ILE A 15 10.30 17.70 -9.16
CA ILE A 15 10.46 19.04 -9.72
C ILE A 15 9.09 19.69 -9.96
N LEU A 16 8.15 18.96 -10.54
CA LEU A 16 6.79 19.45 -10.75
C LEU A 16 6.13 19.85 -9.42
N GLY A 17 6.30 19.04 -8.35
CA GLY A 17 5.80 19.38 -7.03
C GLY A 17 6.33 20.71 -6.51
N VAL A 18 7.63 20.95 -6.62
CA VAL A 18 8.25 22.23 -6.22
C VAL A 18 7.66 23.40 -7.02
N LEU A 19 7.54 23.25 -8.34
CA LEU A 19 6.98 24.31 -9.21
C LEU A 19 5.51 24.60 -8.88
N LEU A 20 4.71 23.58 -8.56
CA LEU A 20 3.31 23.75 -8.16
C LEU A 20 3.18 24.49 -6.82
N TYR A 21 4.05 24.18 -5.85
CA TYR A 21 4.07 24.92 -4.57
C TYR A 21 4.45 26.38 -4.77
N MET A 22 5.49 26.65 -5.56
CA MET A 22 5.91 28.02 -5.86
C MET A 22 4.80 28.78 -6.58
N PHE A 23 4.14 28.16 -7.55
CA PHE A 23 3.02 28.79 -8.27
C PHE A 23 1.83 29.07 -7.35
N ALA A 24 1.47 28.09 -6.50
CA ALA A 24 0.38 28.24 -5.56
C ALA A 24 0.61 29.35 -4.53
N ASP A 25 1.86 29.51 -4.08
CA ASP A 25 2.28 30.57 -3.14
C ASP A 25 2.20 31.97 -3.79
N VAL A 26 2.73 32.12 -5.00
CA VAL A 26 2.71 33.38 -5.75
C VAL A 26 1.28 33.81 -6.07
N GLU A 27 0.42 32.90 -6.49
CA GLU A 27 -0.96 33.19 -6.89
C GLU A 27 -1.95 33.17 -5.70
N GLY A 28 -1.48 32.89 -4.50
CA GLY A 28 -2.31 32.87 -3.28
C GLY A 28 -3.44 31.85 -3.30
N ILE A 29 -3.19 30.65 -3.89
CA ILE A 29 -4.20 29.61 -4.02
C ILE A 29 -4.48 29.00 -2.64
N SER A 30 -5.63 29.30 -2.07
CA SER A 30 -6.07 28.76 -0.78
C SER A 30 -6.35 27.26 -0.87
N GLY A 31 -5.85 26.50 0.12
CA GLY A 31 -6.04 25.04 0.19
C GLY A 31 -5.03 24.20 -0.58
N ALA A 32 -4.01 24.81 -1.20
CA ALA A 32 -2.90 24.15 -1.87
C ALA A 32 -1.89 23.61 -0.85
N THR A 33 -2.26 22.53 -0.14
CA THR A 33 -1.38 21.89 0.87
C THR A 33 -1.33 20.38 0.65
N GLY A 34 -0.12 19.81 0.72
CA GLY A 34 0.09 18.38 0.56
C GLY A 34 -0.48 17.84 -0.74
N ASP A 35 -1.23 16.75 -0.66
CA ASP A 35 -1.82 16.05 -1.82
C ASP A 35 -2.87 16.89 -2.56
N LYS A 36 -3.37 17.97 -1.96
CA LYS A 36 -4.37 18.87 -2.56
C LYS A 36 -3.76 19.95 -3.46
N THR A 37 -2.43 20.14 -3.43
CA THR A 37 -1.75 21.19 -4.20
C THR A 37 -1.95 21.01 -5.70
N PHE A 38 -1.71 19.84 -6.23
CA PHE A 38 -1.86 19.58 -7.66
C PHE A 38 -3.30 19.78 -8.16
N PRO A 39 -4.32 19.15 -7.55
CA PRO A 39 -5.71 19.44 -7.91
C PRO A 39 -6.08 20.93 -7.82
N ALA A 40 -5.69 21.59 -6.74
CA ALA A 40 -6.02 23.00 -6.52
C ALA A 40 -5.43 23.90 -7.63
N VAL A 41 -4.17 23.69 -7.98
CA VAL A 41 -3.51 24.45 -9.06
C VAL A 41 -4.11 24.12 -10.43
N ALA A 42 -4.29 22.83 -10.74
CA ALA A 42 -4.79 22.40 -12.04
C ALA A 42 -6.24 22.86 -12.32
N THR A 43 -7.04 23.04 -11.26
CA THR A 43 -8.45 23.46 -11.36
C THR A 43 -8.72 24.91 -10.90
N SER A 44 -7.67 25.67 -10.60
CA SER A 44 -7.78 27.06 -10.13
C SER A 44 -8.42 28.05 -11.11
N GLY A 45 -8.43 27.71 -12.40
CA GLY A 45 -8.85 28.63 -13.48
C GLY A 45 -7.78 29.63 -13.89
N LEU A 46 -6.62 29.67 -13.23
CA LEU A 46 -5.48 30.53 -13.58
C LEU A 46 -4.69 29.96 -14.76
N LEU A 47 -4.78 28.66 -14.99
CA LEU A 47 -4.19 27.97 -16.13
C LEU A 47 -5.23 27.81 -17.27
N PRO A 48 -4.79 27.62 -18.53
CA PRO A 48 -5.71 27.31 -19.62
C PRO A 48 -6.65 26.14 -19.27
N ALA A 49 -7.93 26.25 -19.64
CA ALA A 49 -8.95 25.21 -19.32
C ALA A 49 -8.56 23.81 -19.77
N SER A 50 -7.76 23.68 -20.83
CA SER A 50 -7.19 22.41 -21.29
C SER A 50 -6.36 21.70 -20.22
N VAL A 51 -5.65 22.42 -19.35
CA VAL A 51 -4.83 21.84 -18.28
C VAL A 51 -5.72 21.15 -17.25
N GLY A 52 -6.78 21.82 -16.79
CA GLY A 52 -7.74 21.24 -15.85
C GLY A 52 -8.48 20.03 -16.43
N ILE A 53 -8.90 20.11 -17.68
CA ILE A 53 -9.59 19.01 -18.37
C ILE A 53 -8.66 17.79 -18.50
N LEU A 54 -7.43 17.99 -19.01
CA LEU A 54 -6.44 16.91 -19.17
C LEU A 54 -6.03 16.32 -17.81
N PHE A 55 -5.92 17.14 -16.77
CA PHE A 55 -5.66 16.68 -15.42
C PHE A 55 -6.75 15.72 -14.93
N VAL A 56 -8.02 16.11 -15.05
CA VAL A 56 -9.16 15.28 -14.60
C VAL A 56 -9.24 13.99 -15.39
N ILE A 57 -9.09 14.04 -16.71
CA ILE A 57 -9.08 12.83 -17.56
C ILE A 57 -7.91 11.91 -17.19
N GLY A 58 -6.72 12.47 -16.98
CA GLY A 58 -5.54 11.71 -16.56
C GLY A 58 -5.73 11.05 -15.20
N LEU A 59 -6.26 11.80 -14.23
CA LEU A 59 -6.55 11.29 -12.89
C LEU A 59 -7.55 10.13 -12.91
N ILE A 60 -8.65 10.27 -13.64
CA ILE A 60 -9.65 9.21 -13.80
C ILE A 60 -9.03 7.98 -14.47
N SER A 61 -8.26 8.17 -15.54
CA SER A 61 -7.62 7.08 -16.27
C SER A 61 -6.61 6.31 -15.40
N CYS A 62 -5.77 7.01 -14.65
CA CYS A 62 -4.82 6.40 -13.70
C CYS A 62 -5.55 5.63 -12.61
N SER A 63 -6.58 6.24 -12.01
CA SER A 63 -7.36 5.61 -10.93
C SER A 63 -8.08 4.35 -11.41
N TYR A 64 -8.68 4.40 -12.61
CA TYR A 64 -9.35 3.26 -13.21
C TYR A 64 -8.38 2.11 -13.52
N SER A 65 -7.22 2.42 -14.10
CA SER A 65 -6.19 1.42 -14.42
C SER A 65 -5.64 0.74 -13.15
N ALA A 66 -5.26 1.52 -12.14
CA ALA A 66 -4.71 1.00 -10.89
C ALA A 66 -5.77 0.19 -10.11
N GLY A 67 -6.98 0.74 -9.97
CA GLY A 67 -8.08 0.08 -9.25
C GLY A 67 -8.54 -1.21 -9.94
N GLY A 68 -8.67 -1.20 -11.26
CA GLY A 68 -9.05 -2.40 -12.03
C GLY A 68 -8.03 -3.52 -11.93
N SER A 69 -6.74 -3.19 -11.99
CA SER A 69 -5.63 -4.14 -11.85
C SER A 69 -5.61 -4.76 -10.44
N ALA A 70 -5.71 -3.93 -9.39
CA ALA A 70 -5.76 -4.41 -8.02
C ALA A 70 -6.99 -5.30 -7.75
N LEU A 71 -8.16 -4.88 -8.22
CA LEU A 71 -9.41 -5.64 -8.07
C LEU A 71 -9.34 -7.00 -8.77
N THR A 72 -8.74 -7.04 -9.97
CA THR A 72 -8.55 -8.29 -10.72
C THR A 72 -7.59 -9.22 -9.99
N ALA A 73 -6.47 -8.70 -9.47
CA ALA A 73 -5.51 -9.48 -8.70
C ALA A 73 -6.14 -10.08 -7.43
N LEU A 74 -6.84 -9.26 -6.64
CA LEU A 74 -7.55 -9.72 -5.44
C LEU A 74 -8.62 -10.77 -5.75
N THR A 75 -9.42 -10.55 -6.79
CA THR A 75 -10.44 -11.50 -7.24
C THR A 75 -9.83 -12.84 -7.63
N THR A 76 -8.73 -12.81 -8.36
CA THR A 76 -8.07 -14.02 -8.86
C THR A 76 -7.44 -14.80 -7.69
N SER A 77 -6.68 -14.13 -6.84
CA SER A 77 -6.05 -14.77 -5.68
C SER A 77 -7.11 -15.35 -4.73
N PHE A 78 -8.15 -14.61 -4.40
CA PHE A 78 -9.21 -15.13 -3.53
C PHE A 78 -9.93 -16.33 -4.15
N THR A 79 -10.22 -16.29 -5.45
CA THR A 79 -10.93 -17.37 -6.15
C THR A 79 -10.08 -18.64 -6.23
N ILE A 80 -8.79 -18.51 -6.56
CA ILE A 80 -7.90 -19.65 -6.79
C ILE A 80 -7.31 -20.17 -5.48
N ASP A 81 -6.75 -19.27 -4.66
CA ASP A 81 -5.93 -19.65 -3.50
C ASP A 81 -6.79 -19.96 -2.27
N ILE A 82 -7.93 -19.25 -2.10
CA ILE A 82 -8.78 -19.41 -0.91
C ILE A 82 -9.95 -20.33 -1.18
N LEU A 83 -10.73 -20.11 -2.25
CA LEU A 83 -11.92 -20.91 -2.53
C LEU A 83 -11.61 -22.21 -3.28
N GLY A 84 -10.51 -22.26 -4.00
CA GLY A 84 -10.11 -23.39 -4.84
C GLY A 84 -11.04 -23.62 -6.03
N THR A 85 -10.47 -24.03 -7.14
CA THR A 85 -11.21 -24.32 -8.39
C THR A 85 -11.30 -25.80 -8.71
N GLY A 86 -10.65 -26.65 -7.89
CA GLY A 86 -10.59 -28.09 -8.13
C GLY A 86 -11.98 -28.74 -8.16
N GLY A 87 -12.24 -29.55 -9.20
CA GLY A 87 -13.49 -30.29 -9.35
C GLY A 87 -14.72 -29.48 -9.77
N LYS A 88 -14.55 -28.18 -10.07
CA LYS A 88 -15.64 -27.30 -10.52
C LYS A 88 -15.65 -27.16 -12.05
N SER A 89 -16.84 -27.05 -12.66
CA SER A 89 -16.97 -26.77 -14.08
C SER A 89 -16.59 -25.30 -14.38
N GLU A 90 -16.22 -24.99 -15.62
CA GLU A 90 -15.89 -23.62 -16.04
C GLU A 90 -17.01 -22.61 -15.74
N ALA A 91 -18.26 -23.00 -15.93
CA ALA A 91 -19.43 -22.18 -15.62
C ALA A 91 -19.53 -21.86 -14.12
N GLN A 92 -19.27 -22.84 -13.26
CA GLN A 92 -19.24 -22.64 -11.81
C GLN A 92 -18.11 -21.72 -11.37
N VAL A 93 -16.92 -21.90 -11.95
CA VAL A 93 -15.75 -21.04 -11.66
C VAL A 93 -16.02 -19.60 -12.12
N LYS A 94 -16.64 -19.41 -13.29
CA LYS A 94 -17.03 -18.09 -13.80
C LYS A 94 -17.98 -17.38 -12.84
N THR A 95 -19.08 -18.03 -12.47
CA THR A 95 -20.06 -17.44 -11.53
C THR A 95 -19.45 -17.15 -10.17
N MET A 96 -18.59 -18.03 -9.68
CA MET A 96 -17.86 -17.82 -8.42
C MET A 96 -16.96 -16.59 -8.50
N ARG A 97 -16.20 -16.45 -9.60
CA ARG A 97 -15.32 -15.30 -9.83
C ARG A 97 -16.08 -13.98 -9.93
N GLU A 98 -17.25 -13.97 -10.59
CA GLU A 98 -18.11 -12.78 -10.67
C GLU A 98 -18.61 -12.33 -9.28
N ARG A 99 -19.03 -13.28 -8.43
CA ARG A 99 -19.45 -12.99 -7.06
C ARG A 99 -18.28 -12.48 -6.18
N VAL A 100 -17.12 -13.11 -6.32
CA VAL A 100 -15.91 -12.68 -5.61
C VAL A 100 -15.48 -11.29 -6.08
N HIS A 101 -15.58 -11.02 -7.39
CA HIS A 101 -15.25 -9.71 -7.94
C HIS A 101 -16.13 -8.61 -7.33
N LEU A 102 -17.44 -8.84 -7.25
CA LEU A 102 -18.36 -7.92 -6.61
C LEU A 102 -18.05 -7.73 -5.11
N LEU A 103 -17.76 -8.83 -4.39
CA LEU A 103 -17.37 -8.77 -2.99
C LEU A 103 -16.11 -7.93 -2.81
N MET A 104 -15.05 -8.17 -3.61
CA MET A 104 -13.80 -7.44 -3.54
C MET A 104 -14.00 -5.96 -3.89
N ALA A 105 -14.85 -5.64 -4.86
CA ALA A 105 -15.20 -4.26 -5.20
C ALA A 105 -15.87 -3.53 -4.03
N VAL A 106 -16.81 -4.18 -3.36
CA VAL A 106 -17.47 -3.62 -2.16
C VAL A 106 -16.44 -3.44 -1.03
N CYS A 107 -15.62 -4.45 -0.74
CA CYS A 107 -14.58 -4.35 0.29
C CYS A 107 -13.60 -3.22 -0.01
N MET A 108 -13.18 -3.07 -1.26
CA MET A 108 -12.27 -1.98 -1.67
C MET A 108 -12.95 -0.61 -1.51
N GLY A 109 -14.21 -0.48 -1.91
CA GLY A 109 -14.99 0.76 -1.71
C GLY A 109 -15.12 1.14 -0.23
N VAL A 110 -15.48 0.18 0.62
CA VAL A 110 -15.56 0.38 2.08
C VAL A 110 -14.19 0.78 2.65
N THR A 111 -13.12 0.11 2.23
CA THR A 111 -11.75 0.43 2.67
C THR A 111 -11.37 1.87 2.29
N ILE A 112 -11.69 2.31 1.07
CA ILE A 112 -11.42 3.68 0.62
C ILE A 112 -12.19 4.70 1.48
N ILE A 113 -13.46 4.44 1.78
CA ILE A 113 -14.29 5.32 2.61
C ILE A 113 -13.71 5.41 4.03
N ILE A 114 -13.42 4.27 4.66
CA ILE A 114 -12.82 4.22 6.00
C ILE A 114 -11.48 4.97 6.02
N PHE A 115 -10.64 4.72 5.03
CA PHE A 115 -9.35 5.38 4.91
C PHE A 115 -9.48 6.91 4.78
N ASN A 116 -10.40 7.37 3.95
CA ASN A 116 -10.66 8.81 3.80
C ASN A 116 -11.19 9.47 5.09
N MET A 117 -11.94 8.73 5.91
CA MET A 117 -12.46 9.25 7.20
C MET A 117 -11.37 9.34 8.28
N ILE A 118 -10.41 8.42 8.28
CA ILE A 118 -9.38 8.31 9.34
C ILE A 118 -8.12 9.09 8.98
N ASN A 119 -7.78 9.17 7.69
CA ASN A 119 -6.49 9.70 7.25
C ASN A 119 -6.53 11.22 7.07
N SER A 120 -5.79 11.92 7.93
CA SER A 120 -5.54 13.37 7.84
C SER A 120 -4.16 13.71 7.26
N THR A 121 -3.34 12.69 6.98
CA THR A 121 -1.96 12.83 6.47
C THR A 121 -1.86 12.54 4.99
N SER A 122 -0.68 12.69 4.41
CA SER A 122 -0.41 12.32 3.02
C SER A 122 -0.80 10.87 2.71
N ALA A 123 -1.47 10.64 1.59
CA ALA A 123 -1.87 9.30 1.14
C ALA A 123 -0.65 8.38 0.97
N ILE A 124 0.48 8.91 0.46
CA ILE A 124 1.73 8.16 0.31
C ILE A 124 2.24 7.69 1.67
N ASP A 125 2.26 8.55 2.67
CA ASP A 125 2.74 8.25 4.02
C ASP A 125 1.91 7.14 4.68
N ALA A 126 0.59 7.23 4.53
CA ALA A 126 -0.33 6.22 5.03
C ALA A 126 -0.14 4.85 4.34
N VAL A 127 0.05 4.84 3.01
CA VAL A 127 0.32 3.61 2.25
C VAL A 127 1.63 2.97 2.69
N TYR A 128 2.71 3.75 2.85
CA TYR A 128 3.99 3.20 3.31
C TYR A 128 3.94 2.69 4.74
N LYS A 129 3.23 3.37 5.64
CA LYS A 129 3.00 2.89 7.01
C LYS A 129 2.25 1.54 7.00
N LEU A 130 1.16 1.45 6.23
CA LEU A 130 0.41 0.21 6.09
C LEU A 130 1.27 -0.91 5.47
N ALA A 131 2.04 -0.58 4.44
CA ALA A 131 2.99 -1.50 3.81
C ALA A 131 4.04 -2.02 4.80
N SER A 132 4.54 -1.18 5.70
CA SER A 132 5.52 -1.59 6.72
C SER A 132 4.96 -2.66 7.67
N TYR A 133 3.67 -2.62 7.96
CA TYR A 133 3.02 -3.65 8.78
C TYR A 133 2.71 -4.93 8.01
N THR A 134 2.31 -4.83 6.74
CA THR A 134 1.86 -5.98 5.95
C THR A 134 3.00 -6.69 5.21
N TYR A 135 3.97 -5.95 4.68
CA TYR A 135 5.09 -6.51 3.93
C TYR A 135 6.23 -7.02 4.83
N GLY A 136 6.32 -6.51 6.07
CA GLY A 136 7.33 -7.00 7.02
C GLY A 136 7.29 -8.51 7.23
N PRO A 137 6.15 -9.11 7.57
CA PRO A 137 6.03 -10.56 7.69
C PRO A 137 6.36 -11.32 6.40
N ILE A 138 5.93 -10.80 5.25
CA ILE A 138 6.21 -11.41 3.94
C ILE A 138 7.72 -11.42 3.69
N LEU A 139 8.38 -10.27 3.90
CA LEU A 139 9.84 -10.15 3.77
C LEU A 139 10.57 -11.08 4.75
N GLY A 140 10.09 -11.17 5.99
CA GLY A 140 10.66 -12.04 7.01
C GLY A 140 10.54 -13.52 6.65
N MET A 141 9.37 -13.97 6.21
CA MET A 141 9.14 -15.36 5.76
C MET A 141 10.00 -15.70 4.54
N PHE A 142 10.05 -14.80 3.56
CA PHE A 142 10.85 -14.98 2.36
C PHE A 142 12.36 -15.06 2.68
N THR A 143 12.84 -14.13 3.50
CA THR A 143 14.25 -14.11 3.95
C THR A 143 14.60 -15.39 4.72
N PHE A 144 13.72 -15.81 5.62
CA PHE A 144 13.92 -17.06 6.37
C PHE A 144 14.00 -18.27 5.45
N GLY A 145 13.09 -18.36 4.46
CA GLY A 145 13.05 -19.47 3.51
C GLY A 145 14.28 -19.56 2.60
N ILE A 146 14.85 -18.40 2.21
CA ILE A 146 16.07 -18.37 1.38
C ILE A 146 17.34 -18.65 2.20
N LEU A 147 17.44 -18.01 3.37
CA LEU A 147 18.69 -18.07 4.16
C LEU A 147 18.80 -19.33 5.03
N THR A 148 17.70 -20.04 5.27
CA THR A 148 17.71 -21.20 6.14
C THR A 148 17.18 -22.45 5.44
N LYS A 149 17.76 -23.61 5.78
CA LYS A 149 17.27 -24.94 5.36
C LYS A 149 16.40 -25.60 6.44
N ARG A 150 15.98 -24.85 7.47
CA ARG A 150 15.23 -25.38 8.60
C ARG A 150 13.79 -25.63 8.22
N LYS A 151 13.22 -26.71 8.72
CA LYS A 151 11.77 -26.98 8.56
C LYS A 151 10.99 -26.21 9.62
N VAL A 152 10.08 -25.38 9.17
CA VAL A 152 9.16 -24.62 10.03
C VAL A 152 7.88 -25.44 10.22
N ASN A 153 7.28 -25.33 11.39
CA ASN A 153 5.96 -25.91 11.60
C ASN A 153 4.89 -24.93 11.03
N ASP A 154 4.23 -25.36 9.96
CA ASP A 154 3.24 -24.55 9.21
C ASP A 154 2.14 -23.95 10.10
N LYS A 155 1.81 -24.60 11.22
CA LYS A 155 0.81 -24.09 12.17
C LYS A 155 1.25 -22.81 12.89
N PHE A 156 2.57 -22.59 13.04
CA PHE A 156 3.12 -21.39 13.70
C PHE A 156 3.40 -20.25 12.75
N VAL A 157 3.44 -20.49 11.43
CA VAL A 157 3.70 -19.46 10.43
C VAL A 157 2.66 -18.32 10.47
N PRO A 158 1.34 -18.61 10.46
CA PRO A 158 0.33 -17.57 10.58
C PRO A 158 0.41 -16.80 11.90
N LEU A 159 0.76 -17.49 12.99
CA LEU A 159 0.93 -16.86 14.29
C LEU A 159 2.09 -15.85 14.27
N ALA A 160 3.25 -16.24 13.73
CA ALA A 160 4.40 -15.35 13.60
C ALA A 160 4.07 -14.13 12.70
N ALA A 161 3.32 -14.35 11.60
CA ALA A 161 2.90 -13.30 10.68
C ALA A 161 1.92 -12.29 11.29
N ILE A 162 1.15 -12.68 12.31
CA ILE A 162 0.23 -11.79 13.03
C ILE A 162 0.93 -11.12 14.22
N VAL A 163 1.74 -11.86 14.96
CA VAL A 163 2.40 -11.35 16.18
C VAL A 163 3.45 -10.29 15.85
N ALA A 164 4.20 -10.46 14.77
CA ALA A 164 5.25 -9.50 14.40
C ALA A 164 4.71 -8.07 14.12
N PRO A 165 3.67 -7.85 13.31
CA PRO A 165 3.04 -6.54 13.17
C PRO A 165 2.47 -5.97 14.46
N VAL A 166 1.90 -6.81 15.33
CA VAL A 166 1.37 -6.38 16.63
C VAL A 166 2.51 -5.89 17.53
N LEU A 167 3.63 -6.59 17.57
CA LEU A 167 4.83 -6.13 18.29
C LEU A 167 5.37 -4.81 17.72
N CYS A 168 5.38 -4.64 16.40
CA CYS A 168 5.76 -3.40 15.76
C CYS A 168 4.79 -2.25 16.12
N LEU A 169 3.48 -2.52 16.18
CA LEU A 169 2.50 -1.54 16.61
C LEU A 169 2.74 -1.09 18.05
N ILE A 170 2.98 -2.04 18.96
CA ILE A 170 3.30 -1.75 20.35
C ILE A 170 4.59 -0.92 20.45
N LEU A 171 5.62 -1.28 19.69
CA LEU A 171 6.88 -0.56 19.62
C LEU A 171 6.66 0.88 19.12
N GLN A 172 5.86 1.08 18.06
CA GLN A 172 5.58 2.41 17.53
C GLN A 172 4.78 3.27 18.50
N LEU A 173 3.76 2.71 19.15
CA LEU A 173 2.94 3.44 20.13
C LEU A 173 3.74 3.88 21.37
N ASN A 174 4.80 3.18 21.72
CA ASN A 174 5.66 3.48 22.87
C ASN A 174 7.02 4.08 22.46
N SER A 175 7.24 4.34 21.16
CA SER A 175 8.54 4.77 20.65
C SER A 175 9.03 6.07 21.29
N GLU A 176 8.18 7.07 21.42
CA GLU A 176 8.52 8.35 22.05
C GLU A 176 8.98 8.18 23.50
N ARG A 177 8.32 7.27 24.24
CA ARG A 177 8.61 7.03 25.66
C ARG A 177 9.87 6.20 25.86
N TRP A 178 10.13 5.22 24.97
CA TRP A 178 11.25 4.28 25.14
C TRP A 178 12.53 4.79 24.49
N PHE A 179 12.43 5.60 23.43
CA PHE A 179 13.56 6.05 22.62
C PHE A 179 13.74 7.57 22.63
N GLY A 180 13.27 8.26 23.70
CA GLY A 180 13.57 9.67 23.93
C GLY A 180 13.00 10.62 22.86
N GLY A 181 11.81 10.34 22.36
CA GLY A 181 11.13 11.16 21.34
C GLY A 181 11.32 10.68 19.91
N TYR A 182 12.04 9.57 19.69
CA TYR A 182 12.19 9.00 18.35
C TYR A 182 10.89 8.33 17.89
N GLN A 183 10.44 8.67 16.67
CA GLN A 183 9.29 8.04 16.03
C GLN A 183 9.77 7.15 14.88
N PHE A 184 9.46 5.87 14.95
CA PHE A 184 9.73 4.94 13.86
C PHE A 184 8.88 5.27 12.64
N SER A 185 9.48 5.22 11.46
CA SER A 185 8.83 5.43 10.17
C SER A 185 8.96 4.17 9.29
N TYR A 186 9.61 4.26 8.16
CA TYR A 186 9.72 3.17 7.18
C TYR A 186 10.62 2.02 7.63
N GLU A 187 11.52 2.26 8.58
CA GLU A 187 12.37 1.23 9.21
C GLU A 187 11.57 0.16 9.96
N LEU A 188 10.29 0.44 10.29
CA LEU A 188 9.38 -0.56 10.83
C LEU A 188 9.23 -1.80 9.94
N LEU A 189 9.39 -1.64 8.62
CA LEU A 189 9.39 -2.76 7.68
C LEU A 189 10.48 -3.79 8.04
N ILE A 190 11.70 -3.31 8.29
CA ILE A 190 12.86 -4.17 8.61
C ILE A 190 12.68 -4.78 10.00
N ILE A 191 12.23 -4.01 10.97
CA ILE A 191 12.00 -4.47 12.35
C ILE A 191 10.92 -5.56 12.35
N ASN A 192 9.85 -5.37 11.61
CA ASN A 192 8.77 -6.34 11.46
C ASN A 192 9.25 -7.63 10.79
N ALA A 193 10.07 -7.52 9.73
CA ALA A 193 10.71 -8.68 9.11
C ALA A 193 11.61 -9.43 10.09
N LEU A 194 12.40 -8.73 10.92
CA LEU A 194 13.24 -9.35 11.94
C LEU A 194 12.41 -10.08 12.99
N PHE A 195 11.33 -9.48 13.50
CA PHE A 195 10.43 -10.16 14.45
C PHE A 195 9.82 -11.43 13.83
N THR A 196 9.46 -11.37 12.57
CA THR A 196 8.95 -12.56 11.85
C THR A 196 10.03 -13.64 11.74
N VAL A 197 11.24 -13.29 11.33
CA VAL A 197 12.38 -14.24 11.25
C VAL A 197 12.66 -14.87 12.61
N ILE A 198 12.66 -14.09 13.69
CA ILE A 198 12.86 -14.58 15.06
C ILE A 198 11.75 -15.56 15.46
N GLY A 199 10.48 -15.19 15.19
CA GLY A 199 9.34 -16.06 15.47
C GLY A 199 9.43 -17.41 14.73
N LEU A 200 9.79 -17.37 13.45
CA LEU A 200 9.99 -18.58 12.64
C LEU A 200 11.19 -19.39 13.12
N TRP A 201 12.26 -18.74 13.55
CA TRP A 201 13.46 -19.42 14.09
C TRP A 201 13.14 -20.19 15.37
N ILE A 202 12.36 -19.60 16.28
CA ILE A 202 11.94 -20.25 17.52
C ILE A 202 11.04 -21.47 17.24
N SER A 203 10.17 -21.37 16.22
CA SER A 203 9.27 -22.47 15.84
C SER A 203 9.91 -23.53 14.94
N SER A 204 11.12 -23.26 14.43
CA SER A 204 11.81 -24.17 13.50
C SER A 204 12.52 -25.33 14.24
N LYS A 205 12.47 -26.50 13.61
CA LYS A 205 13.29 -27.66 14.02
C LYS A 205 14.53 -27.76 13.15
N LYS A 206 15.62 -28.21 13.74
CA LYS A 206 16.84 -28.54 12.99
C LYS A 206 16.60 -29.68 12.02
#